data_83dca9d5652c8f48c5af8e7c12556a4f
#
_entry.id   83dca9d5652c8f48c5af8e7c12556a4f
#
_cell.length_a   1.000
_cell.length_b   1.000
_cell.length_c   1.000
_cell.angle_alpha   90.00
_cell.angle_beta   90.00
_cell.angle_gamma   90.00
#
_symmetry.space_group_name_H-M   'P 1'
#
loop_
_entity.id
_entity.type
_entity.pdbx_description
1 polymer ?
#
loop_
_entity_poly.entity_id
_entity_poly.type
_entity_poly.pdbx_seq_one_letter_code
_entity_poly.pdbx_strand_id
1 'polypeptide(L)'
;MLKEEDLILAPMLEEINYIKDESIKSFVRSILLRATSFWVIPSSFSGKYHPMDEHNSGGNMLHTKRVVRAAKILSDSYSLSDEDRDVVYAATILHDITKGIKLDGEKSFHYDPMHPYTVGSFVKKCQQEDTSFASENQSSTLFVSEDTVQSILRLVRCHLGPWSPIPETYPITYLDMIVHMADNIAAKVHYIVDGDNIIESRWKVLDETTE
;
A
#
# COMPACT_ATOMS: atom_id res chain seq x y z
N MET A 1 -5.98 17.58 22.15
CA MET A 1 -6.40 16.15 22.07
C MET A 1 -6.21 15.73 20.62
N LEU A 2 -5.52 14.62 20.39
CA LEU A 2 -5.46 14.01 19.04
C LEU A 2 -6.89 13.57 18.65
N LYS A 3 -7.25 13.72 17.38
CA LYS A 3 -8.51 13.17 16.88
C LYS A 3 -8.44 11.63 16.94
N GLU A 4 -9.57 10.96 17.12
CA GLU A 4 -9.65 9.50 17.13
C GLU A 4 -9.06 8.88 15.85
N GLU A 5 -9.29 9.50 14.71
CA GLU A 5 -8.73 9.14 13.42
C GLU A 5 -7.19 9.12 13.42
N ASP A 6 -6.56 10.10 14.07
CA ASP A 6 -5.10 10.17 14.17
C ASP A 6 -4.53 9.05 15.03
N LEU A 7 -5.28 8.56 16.01
CA LEU A 7 -4.87 7.40 16.81
C LEU A 7 -4.89 6.10 15.99
N ILE A 8 -5.90 5.92 15.13
CA ILE A 8 -5.99 4.75 14.24
C ILE A 8 -4.86 4.78 13.21
N LEU A 9 -4.59 5.95 12.64
CA LEU A 9 -3.56 6.14 11.61
C LEU A 9 -2.14 6.26 12.18
N ALA A 10 -1.97 6.41 13.49
CA ALA A 10 -0.68 6.64 14.15
C ALA A 10 0.45 5.71 13.65
N PRO A 11 0.23 4.41 13.43
CA PRO A 11 1.29 3.52 12.96
C PRO A 11 1.81 3.83 11.54
N MET A 12 1.02 4.54 10.73
CA MET A 12 1.34 4.86 9.33
C MET A 12 1.49 6.37 9.06
N LEU A 13 1.45 7.22 10.10
CA LEU A 13 1.48 8.69 9.91
C LEU A 13 2.76 9.16 9.23
N GLU A 14 3.90 8.53 9.51
CA GLU A 14 5.17 8.89 8.89
C GLU A 14 5.10 8.68 7.37
N GLU A 15 4.67 7.50 6.93
CA GLU A 15 4.57 7.13 5.53
C GLU A 15 3.50 7.96 4.80
N ILE A 16 2.37 8.23 5.44
CA ILE A 16 1.32 9.11 4.90
C ILE A 16 1.86 10.53 4.70
N ASN A 17 2.73 11.02 5.58
CA ASN A 17 3.30 12.35 5.50
C ASN A 17 4.37 12.51 4.40
N TYR A 18 4.81 11.45 3.75
CA TYR A 18 5.63 11.56 2.53
C TYR A 18 4.83 12.15 1.36
N ILE A 19 3.50 11.99 1.35
CA ILE A 19 2.60 12.61 0.37
C ILE A 19 2.52 14.12 0.67
N LYS A 20 2.85 14.96 -0.30
CA LYS A 20 2.84 16.41 -0.18
C LYS A 20 1.49 17.02 -0.54
N ASP A 21 0.82 16.48 -1.57
CA ASP A 21 -0.51 16.92 -1.97
C ASP A 21 -1.55 16.57 -0.90
N GLU A 22 -2.17 17.58 -0.31
CA GLU A 22 -3.12 17.41 0.78
C GLU A 22 -4.42 16.71 0.34
N SER A 23 -4.79 16.77 -0.94
CA SER A 23 -5.96 16.06 -1.46
C SER A 23 -5.68 14.56 -1.55
N ILE A 24 -4.51 14.16 -2.08
CA ILE A 24 -4.07 12.76 -2.14
C ILE A 24 -3.85 12.21 -0.72
N LYS A 25 -3.24 12.99 0.16
CA LYS A 25 -3.05 12.61 1.57
C LYS A 25 -4.37 12.36 2.28
N SER A 26 -5.35 13.25 2.13
CA SER A 26 -6.68 13.12 2.71
C SER A 26 -7.42 11.90 2.15
N PHE A 27 -7.32 11.66 0.84
CA PHE A 27 -7.86 10.48 0.18
C PHE A 27 -7.29 9.19 0.77
N VAL A 28 -5.96 9.07 0.87
CA VAL A 28 -5.30 7.89 1.44
C VAL A 28 -5.73 7.66 2.89
N ARG A 29 -5.80 8.72 3.70
CA ARG A 29 -6.28 8.65 5.10
C ARG A 29 -7.70 8.12 5.19
N SER A 30 -8.61 8.65 4.37
CA SER A 30 -10.01 8.22 4.32
C SER A 30 -10.16 6.73 3.98
N ILE A 31 -9.38 6.24 3.01
CA ILE A 31 -9.38 4.82 2.63
C ILE A 31 -8.82 3.95 3.75
N LEU A 32 -7.69 4.31 4.36
CA LEU A 32 -7.06 3.54 5.44
C LEU A 32 -7.94 3.41 6.69
N LEU A 33 -8.68 4.47 7.05
CA LEU A 33 -9.61 4.44 8.18
C LEU A 33 -10.72 3.39 8.01
N ARG A 34 -11.07 3.06 6.77
CA ARG A 34 -12.12 2.06 6.44
C ARG A 34 -11.54 0.67 6.21
N ALA A 35 -10.24 0.54 5.99
CA ALA A 35 -9.55 -0.71 5.70
C ALA A 35 -9.26 -1.53 6.99
N THR A 36 -10.29 -1.95 7.71
CA THR A 36 -10.16 -2.55 9.04
C THR A 36 -9.31 -3.83 9.07
N SER A 37 -9.36 -4.66 8.03
CA SER A 37 -8.54 -5.88 7.93
C SER A 37 -7.05 -5.57 7.77
N PHE A 38 -6.70 -4.49 7.10
CA PHE A 38 -5.32 -4.06 6.84
C PHE A 38 -4.47 -4.04 8.12
N TRP A 39 -5.03 -3.56 9.23
CA TRP A 39 -4.34 -3.35 10.49
C TRP A 39 -4.01 -4.62 11.27
N VAL A 40 -4.71 -5.73 10.96
CA VAL A 40 -4.67 -6.92 11.80
C VAL A 40 -4.24 -8.20 11.08
N ILE A 41 -4.17 -8.21 9.75
CA ILE A 41 -3.78 -9.41 9.01
C ILE A 41 -2.26 -9.52 8.89
N PRO A 42 -1.73 -10.75 8.71
CA PRO A 42 -0.34 -10.97 8.30
C PRO A 42 -0.11 -10.55 6.85
N SER A 43 1.12 -10.24 6.49
CA SER A 43 1.49 -9.99 5.08
C SER A 43 1.51 -11.27 4.24
N SER A 44 1.76 -12.42 4.86
CA SER A 44 1.78 -13.72 4.20
C SER A 44 1.05 -14.77 5.02
N PHE A 45 0.00 -15.36 4.43
CA PHE A 45 -0.72 -16.47 5.06
C PHE A 45 0.06 -17.79 5.00
N SER A 46 0.99 -17.95 4.07
CA SER A 46 1.82 -19.16 3.93
C SER A 46 3.16 -19.06 4.64
N GLY A 47 3.58 -17.87 5.05
CA GLY A 47 4.89 -17.62 5.65
C GLY A 47 6.09 -17.80 4.71
N LYS A 48 5.87 -17.98 3.39
CA LYS A 48 6.95 -18.34 2.45
C LYS A 48 7.68 -17.14 1.84
N TYR A 49 7.02 -16.01 1.68
CA TYR A 49 7.49 -14.94 0.80
C TYR A 49 7.83 -13.63 1.52
N HIS A 50 7.58 -13.56 2.81
CA HIS A 50 7.78 -12.36 3.62
C HIS A 50 8.68 -12.65 4.83
N PRO A 51 9.31 -11.61 5.41
CA PRO A 51 10.04 -11.73 6.66
C PRO A 51 9.20 -12.29 7.81
N MET A 52 9.83 -13.01 8.74
CA MET A 52 9.13 -13.70 9.83
C MET A 52 8.30 -12.76 10.73
N ASP A 53 8.74 -11.53 10.92
CA ASP A 53 8.04 -10.53 11.73
C ASP A 53 6.76 -10.00 11.08
N GLU A 54 6.59 -10.26 9.77
CA GLU A 54 5.38 -9.94 9.02
C GLU A 54 4.33 -11.09 9.01
N HIS A 55 4.63 -12.23 9.64
CA HIS A 55 3.72 -13.40 9.65
C HIS A 55 2.64 -13.32 10.73
N ASN A 56 2.67 -12.30 11.58
CA ASN A 56 1.74 -12.12 12.69
C ASN A 56 0.70 -11.03 12.39
N SER A 57 -0.21 -10.84 13.33
CA SER A 57 -1.16 -9.72 13.29
C SER A 57 -0.43 -8.40 13.12
N GLY A 58 -0.91 -7.56 12.21
CA GLY A 58 -0.26 -6.30 11.83
C GLY A 58 0.89 -6.45 10.84
N GLY A 59 1.23 -7.66 10.41
CA GLY A 59 2.30 -7.90 9.46
C GLY A 59 2.10 -7.21 8.12
N ASN A 60 0.85 -7.12 7.65
CA ASN A 60 0.53 -6.42 6.40
C ASN A 60 0.82 -4.90 6.49
N MET A 61 0.49 -4.29 7.61
CA MET A 61 0.84 -2.88 7.87
C MET A 61 2.36 -2.70 7.94
N LEU A 62 3.08 -3.58 8.64
CA LEU A 62 4.54 -3.53 8.72
C LEU A 62 5.20 -3.70 7.34
N HIS A 63 4.72 -4.64 6.54
CA HIS A 63 5.13 -4.80 5.15
C HIS A 63 4.92 -3.52 4.33
N THR A 64 3.73 -2.94 4.40
CA THR A 64 3.39 -1.71 3.70
C THR A 64 4.34 -0.56 4.06
N LYS A 65 4.71 -0.39 5.33
CA LYS A 65 5.72 0.60 5.75
C LYS A 65 7.05 0.38 5.02
N ARG A 66 7.51 -0.86 4.92
CA ARG A 66 8.74 -1.21 4.20
C ARG A 66 8.63 -0.92 2.71
N VAL A 67 7.49 -1.23 2.10
CA VAL A 67 7.23 -0.93 0.69
C VAL A 67 7.31 0.57 0.43
N VAL A 68 6.64 1.39 1.24
CA VAL A 68 6.67 2.86 1.08
C VAL A 68 8.08 3.41 1.22
N ARG A 69 8.86 2.93 2.18
CA ARG A 69 10.26 3.36 2.38
C ARG A 69 11.17 2.92 1.24
N ALA A 70 11.00 1.71 0.72
CA ALA A 70 11.70 1.27 -0.48
C ALA A 70 11.34 2.13 -1.70
N ALA A 71 10.04 2.44 -1.87
CA ALA A 71 9.57 3.33 -2.93
C ALA A 71 10.16 4.74 -2.79
N LYS A 72 10.31 5.27 -1.57
CA LYS A 72 10.97 6.56 -1.33
C LYS A 72 12.40 6.57 -1.83
N ILE A 73 13.19 5.54 -1.47
CA ILE A 73 14.59 5.41 -1.92
C ILE A 73 14.66 5.32 -3.45
N LEU A 74 13.80 4.52 -4.07
CA LEU A 74 13.74 4.39 -5.52
C LEU A 74 13.31 5.71 -6.17
N SER A 75 12.29 6.40 -5.65
CA SER A 75 11.81 7.68 -6.14
C SER A 75 12.91 8.76 -6.10
N ASP A 76 13.73 8.77 -5.04
CA ASP A 76 14.87 9.66 -4.91
C ASP A 76 15.95 9.33 -5.94
N SER A 77 16.25 8.04 -6.13
CA SER A 77 17.25 7.56 -7.10
C SER A 77 16.86 7.88 -8.54
N TYR A 78 15.58 7.87 -8.86
CA TYR A 78 15.05 8.21 -10.18
C TYR A 78 14.72 9.70 -10.33
N SER A 79 14.93 10.51 -9.29
CA SER A 79 14.65 11.96 -9.29
C SER A 79 13.21 12.30 -9.73
N LEU A 80 12.23 11.56 -9.18
CA LEU A 80 10.82 11.79 -9.51
C LEU A 80 10.35 13.20 -9.15
N SER A 81 9.40 13.73 -9.92
CA SER A 81 8.67 14.95 -9.55
C SER A 81 7.87 14.75 -8.24
N ASP A 82 7.45 15.82 -7.60
CA ASP A 82 6.63 15.73 -6.39
C ASP A 82 5.27 15.07 -6.71
N GLU A 83 4.67 15.35 -7.86
CA GLU A 83 3.42 14.76 -8.32
C GLU A 83 3.53 13.24 -8.52
N ASP A 84 4.60 12.79 -9.18
CA ASP A 84 4.86 11.36 -9.39
C ASP A 84 5.12 10.65 -8.05
N ARG A 85 5.85 11.29 -7.13
CA ARG A 85 6.10 10.77 -5.78
C ARG A 85 4.82 10.56 -5.01
N ASP A 86 3.93 11.53 -5.02
CA ASP A 86 2.65 11.49 -4.29
C ASP A 86 1.77 10.34 -4.79
N VAL A 87 1.72 10.13 -6.11
CA VAL A 87 0.99 9.01 -6.72
C VAL A 87 1.63 7.65 -6.37
N VAL A 88 2.98 7.56 -6.40
CA VAL A 88 3.72 6.35 -6.03
C VAL A 88 3.52 6.02 -4.55
N TYR A 89 3.64 7.00 -3.65
CA TYR A 89 3.44 6.76 -2.22
C TYR A 89 2.00 6.37 -1.90
N ALA A 90 1.02 7.03 -2.51
CA ALA A 90 -0.37 6.65 -2.37
C ALA A 90 -0.61 5.20 -2.84
N ALA A 91 -0.09 4.84 -4.01
CA ALA A 91 -0.23 3.49 -4.55
C ALA A 91 0.44 2.45 -3.64
N THR A 92 1.64 2.72 -3.13
CA THR A 92 2.36 1.80 -2.24
C THR A 92 1.71 1.67 -0.86
N ILE A 93 1.09 2.72 -0.34
CA ILE A 93 0.28 2.64 0.89
C ILE A 93 -0.96 1.77 0.67
N LEU A 94 -1.60 1.88 -0.50
CA LEU A 94 -2.89 1.25 -0.77
C LEU A 94 -2.79 -0.15 -1.41
N HIS A 95 -1.60 -0.62 -1.83
CA HIS A 95 -1.45 -1.82 -2.69
C HIS A 95 -2.09 -3.09 -2.10
N ASP A 96 -1.99 -3.29 -0.81
CA ASP A 96 -2.41 -4.49 -0.07
C ASP A 96 -3.56 -4.24 0.93
N ILE A 97 -4.27 -3.11 0.86
CA ILE A 97 -5.31 -2.76 1.85
C ILE A 97 -6.50 -3.72 1.88
N THR A 98 -6.74 -4.43 0.79
CA THR A 98 -7.82 -5.43 0.68
C THR A 98 -7.30 -6.86 0.72
N LYS A 99 -6.02 -7.08 1.01
CA LYS A 99 -5.47 -8.42 1.20
C LYS A 99 -6.28 -9.15 2.28
N GLY A 100 -6.65 -10.39 2.00
CA GLY A 100 -7.53 -11.15 2.89
C GLY A 100 -9.03 -10.84 2.75
N ILE A 101 -9.43 -10.06 1.75
CA ILE A 101 -10.84 -9.81 1.38
C ILE A 101 -11.04 -10.24 -0.06
N LYS A 102 -12.02 -11.11 -0.30
CA LYS A 102 -12.45 -11.47 -1.66
C LYS A 102 -13.29 -10.36 -2.31
N LEU A 103 -13.47 -10.44 -3.63
CA LEU A 103 -14.33 -9.51 -4.38
C LEU A 103 -15.79 -9.46 -3.90
N ASP A 104 -16.30 -10.56 -3.35
CA ASP A 104 -17.63 -10.64 -2.73
C ASP A 104 -17.70 -10.09 -1.31
N GLY A 105 -16.57 -9.62 -0.77
CA GLY A 105 -16.45 -9.07 0.59
C GLY A 105 -16.22 -10.12 1.68
N GLU A 106 -16.14 -11.41 1.34
CA GLU A 106 -15.81 -12.45 2.30
C GLU A 106 -14.34 -12.37 2.73
N LYS A 107 -14.06 -12.72 3.98
CA LYS A 107 -12.69 -12.84 4.48
C LYS A 107 -12.04 -14.08 3.86
N SER A 108 -10.83 -13.91 3.34
CA SER A 108 -10.00 -14.98 2.83
C SER A 108 -8.69 -15.04 3.61
N PHE A 109 -8.35 -16.24 4.11
CA PHE A 109 -7.05 -16.48 4.75
C PHE A 109 -6.06 -17.16 3.78
N HIS A 110 -6.33 -17.05 2.49
CA HIS A 110 -5.48 -17.59 1.44
C HIS A 110 -5.01 -16.45 0.52
N TYR A 111 -3.85 -16.66 -0.10
CA TYR A 111 -3.37 -15.75 -1.14
C TYR A 111 -4.38 -15.70 -2.29
N ASP A 112 -4.81 -14.49 -2.63
CA ASP A 112 -5.65 -14.22 -3.79
C ASP A 112 -4.86 -13.31 -4.76
N PRO A 113 -4.46 -13.81 -5.94
CA PRO A 113 -3.76 -13.00 -6.93
C PRO A 113 -4.61 -11.86 -7.50
N MET A 114 -5.92 -11.87 -7.23
CA MET A 114 -6.84 -10.81 -7.64
C MET A 114 -6.96 -9.67 -6.62
N HIS A 115 -6.26 -9.74 -5.46
CA HIS A 115 -6.35 -8.68 -4.43
C HIS A 115 -6.04 -7.27 -4.96
N PRO A 116 -5.14 -7.02 -5.95
CA PRO A 116 -4.92 -5.66 -6.46
C PRO A 116 -6.17 -5.04 -7.14
N TYR A 117 -7.06 -5.90 -7.63
CA TYR A 117 -8.30 -5.47 -8.29
C TYR A 117 -9.41 -5.18 -7.28
N THR A 118 -9.41 -5.86 -6.14
CA THR A 118 -10.35 -5.59 -5.05
C THR A 118 -10.13 -4.21 -4.45
N VAL A 119 -8.90 -3.67 -4.47
CA VAL A 119 -8.58 -2.29 -4.05
C VAL A 119 -9.43 -1.27 -4.80
N GLY A 120 -9.54 -1.38 -6.13
CA GLY A 120 -10.34 -0.45 -6.94
C GLY A 120 -11.83 -0.47 -6.55
N SER A 121 -12.39 -1.65 -6.31
CA SER A 121 -13.78 -1.80 -5.86
C SER A 121 -13.99 -1.22 -4.46
N PHE A 122 -13.03 -1.42 -3.57
CA PHE A 122 -13.06 -0.88 -2.22
C PHE A 122 -12.97 0.65 -2.22
N VAL A 123 -12.05 1.23 -2.98
CA VAL A 123 -11.91 2.68 -3.16
C VAL A 123 -13.21 3.30 -3.67
N LYS A 124 -13.80 2.72 -4.72
CA LYS A 124 -15.07 3.19 -5.28
C LYS A 124 -16.19 3.18 -4.24
N LYS A 125 -16.28 2.14 -3.42
CA LYS A 125 -17.25 2.07 -2.32
C LYS A 125 -17.02 3.20 -1.31
N CYS A 126 -15.78 3.43 -0.87
CA CYS A 126 -15.44 4.51 0.06
C CYS A 126 -15.82 5.89 -0.50
N GLN A 127 -15.54 6.16 -1.78
CA GLN A 127 -15.91 7.42 -2.43
C GLN A 127 -17.43 7.63 -2.48
N GLN A 128 -18.21 6.57 -2.71
CA GLN A 128 -19.67 6.65 -2.70
C GLN A 128 -20.22 6.97 -1.31
N GLU A 129 -19.63 6.40 -0.26
CA GLU A 129 -19.97 6.70 1.13
C GLU A 129 -19.64 8.16 1.48
N ASP A 130 -18.46 8.67 1.06
CA ASP A 130 -18.04 10.06 1.30
C ASP A 130 -18.95 11.07 0.59
N THR A 131 -19.36 10.81 -0.64
CA THR A 131 -20.29 11.69 -1.37
C THR A 131 -21.66 11.75 -0.74
N SER A 132 -22.17 10.65 -0.19
CA SER A 132 -23.44 10.65 0.55
C SER A 132 -23.34 11.47 1.84
N PHE A 133 -22.21 11.40 2.54
CA PHE A 133 -21.97 12.13 3.79
C PHE A 133 -21.74 13.64 3.56
N ALA A 134 -21.03 14.00 2.47
CA ALA A 134 -20.75 15.39 2.11
C ALA A 134 -22.01 16.15 1.68
N SER A 135 -22.98 15.47 1.05
CA SER A 135 -24.26 16.06 0.67
C SER A 135 -25.13 16.47 1.89
N GLU A 136 -24.91 15.81 3.03
CA GLU A 136 -25.63 16.11 4.27
C GLU A 136 -24.97 17.20 5.13
N ASN A 137 -23.62 17.38 5.03
CA ASN A 137 -22.87 18.18 6.01
C ASN A 137 -22.10 19.38 5.46
N GLN A 138 -22.19 19.76 4.18
CA GLN A 138 -21.51 20.91 3.56
C GLN A 138 -19.98 21.02 3.92
N SER A 139 -19.31 19.92 4.20
CA SER A 139 -17.89 19.91 4.49
C SER A 139 -17.10 19.98 3.18
N SER A 140 -16.14 20.91 3.07
CA SER A 140 -15.21 21.01 1.94
C SER A 140 -14.26 19.83 1.97
N THR A 141 -14.68 18.69 1.42
CA THR A 141 -13.78 17.55 1.18
C THR A 141 -12.84 17.94 0.05
N LEU A 142 -11.54 17.85 0.31
CA LEU A 142 -10.50 17.96 -0.72
C LEU A 142 -10.67 16.75 -1.66
N PHE A 143 -11.21 17.00 -2.85
CA PHE A 143 -11.43 15.95 -3.84
C PHE A 143 -10.15 15.70 -4.64
N VAL A 144 -9.69 14.46 -4.63
CA VAL A 144 -8.69 13.99 -5.60
C VAL A 144 -9.38 13.83 -6.96
N SER A 145 -8.71 14.26 -8.03
CA SER A 145 -9.25 14.09 -9.38
C SER A 145 -9.40 12.61 -9.74
N GLU A 146 -10.40 12.27 -10.54
CA GLU A 146 -10.61 10.90 -11.01
C GLU A 146 -9.36 10.37 -11.75
N ASP A 147 -8.69 11.21 -12.55
CA ASP A 147 -7.46 10.83 -13.26
C ASP A 147 -6.34 10.44 -12.29
N THR A 148 -6.19 11.18 -11.18
CA THR A 148 -5.22 10.85 -10.13
C THR A 148 -5.57 9.53 -9.45
N VAL A 149 -6.85 9.31 -9.13
CA VAL A 149 -7.32 8.04 -8.54
C VAL A 149 -7.03 6.87 -9.49
N GLN A 150 -7.33 7.02 -10.79
CA GLN A 150 -7.05 5.99 -11.79
C GLN A 150 -5.55 5.72 -11.94
N SER A 151 -4.71 6.76 -11.86
CA SER A 151 -3.25 6.62 -11.87
C SER A 151 -2.77 5.81 -10.65
N ILE A 152 -3.23 6.12 -9.45
CA ILE A 152 -2.93 5.37 -8.23
C ILE A 152 -3.36 3.91 -8.37
N LEU A 153 -4.60 3.66 -8.80
CA LEU A 153 -5.15 2.31 -8.95
C LEU A 153 -4.44 1.50 -10.04
N ARG A 154 -3.96 2.16 -11.10
CA ARG A 154 -3.13 1.51 -12.11
C ARG A 154 -1.82 1.00 -11.50
N LEU A 155 -1.13 1.82 -10.73
CA LEU A 155 0.10 1.44 -10.03
C LEU A 155 -0.16 0.32 -9.01
N VAL A 156 -1.28 0.37 -8.28
CA VAL A 156 -1.70 -0.72 -7.39
C VAL A 156 -1.81 -2.04 -8.15
N ARG A 157 -2.43 -2.05 -9.34
CA ARG A 157 -2.58 -3.27 -10.14
C ARG A 157 -1.26 -3.82 -10.67
N CYS A 158 -0.25 -2.98 -10.87
CA CYS A 158 1.05 -3.36 -11.39
C CYS A 158 1.99 -3.96 -10.33
N HIS A 159 1.69 -3.87 -9.01
CA HIS A 159 2.64 -4.25 -7.98
C HIS A 159 3.05 -5.73 -8.02
N LEU A 160 2.17 -6.64 -8.41
CA LEU A 160 2.50 -8.06 -8.59
C LEU A 160 3.50 -8.32 -9.72
N GLY A 161 3.64 -7.41 -10.68
CA GLY A 161 4.52 -7.60 -11.81
C GLY A 161 4.23 -8.88 -12.61
N PRO A 162 5.25 -9.68 -12.95
CA PRO A 162 5.08 -10.92 -13.72
C PRO A 162 4.25 -12.00 -13.03
N TRP A 163 3.96 -11.85 -11.73
CA TRP A 163 3.12 -12.79 -10.98
C TRP A 163 1.63 -12.44 -11.04
N SER A 164 1.28 -11.31 -11.68
CA SER A 164 -0.13 -10.98 -11.95
C SER A 164 -0.73 -12.00 -12.92
N PRO A 165 -1.96 -12.48 -12.67
CA PRO A 165 -2.68 -13.33 -13.61
C PRO A 165 -3.14 -12.57 -14.87
N ILE A 166 -3.01 -11.26 -14.90
CA ILE A 166 -3.47 -10.37 -15.97
C ILE A 166 -2.25 -9.67 -16.59
N PRO A 167 -1.76 -10.11 -17.77
CA PRO A 167 -0.57 -9.55 -18.40
C PRO A 167 -0.62 -8.05 -18.68
N GLU A 168 -1.81 -7.50 -18.91
CA GLU A 168 -2.03 -6.07 -19.17
C GLU A 168 -1.65 -5.18 -17.98
N THR A 169 -1.44 -5.78 -16.79
CA THR A 169 -1.00 -5.07 -15.59
C THR A 169 0.49 -5.26 -15.30
N TYR A 170 1.24 -5.87 -16.20
CA TYR A 170 2.69 -5.93 -16.04
C TYR A 170 3.29 -4.53 -16.10
N PRO A 171 4.33 -4.25 -15.29
CA PRO A 171 4.99 -2.96 -15.28
C PRO A 171 5.55 -2.59 -16.66
N ILE A 172 5.15 -1.43 -17.19
CA ILE A 172 5.60 -0.90 -18.48
C ILE A 172 6.21 0.49 -18.38
N THR A 173 5.90 1.23 -17.32
CA THR A 173 6.50 2.54 -17.05
C THR A 173 7.47 2.46 -15.89
N TYR A 174 8.32 3.48 -15.73
CA TYR A 174 9.22 3.55 -14.59
C TYR A 174 8.48 3.67 -13.25
N LEU A 175 7.31 4.33 -13.20
CA LEU A 175 6.47 4.37 -11.99
C LEU A 175 5.94 2.98 -11.62
N ASP A 176 5.49 2.20 -12.62
CA ASP A 176 5.06 0.82 -12.39
C ASP A 176 6.19 -0.03 -11.83
N MET A 177 7.40 0.13 -12.42
CA MET A 177 8.60 -0.59 -11.97
C MET A 177 8.98 -0.22 -10.55
N ILE A 178 8.87 1.07 -10.16
CA ILE A 178 9.18 1.50 -8.80
C ILE A 178 8.24 0.83 -7.80
N VAL A 179 6.94 0.83 -8.05
CA VAL A 179 5.96 0.20 -7.15
C VAL A 179 6.18 -1.31 -7.06
N HIS A 180 6.36 -1.99 -8.20
CA HIS A 180 6.65 -3.42 -8.25
C HIS A 180 7.96 -3.78 -7.53
N MET A 181 9.04 -3.03 -7.79
CA MET A 181 10.34 -3.27 -7.15
C MET A 181 10.31 -3.00 -5.65
N ALA A 182 9.60 -1.95 -5.23
CA ALA A 182 9.46 -1.61 -3.81
C ALA A 182 8.79 -2.73 -3.02
N ASP A 183 7.70 -3.29 -3.54
CA ASP A 183 7.01 -4.44 -2.96
C ASP A 183 7.93 -5.68 -2.93
N ASN A 184 8.58 -6.00 -4.05
CA ASN A 184 9.46 -7.16 -4.16
C ASN A 184 10.66 -7.06 -3.21
N ILE A 185 11.28 -5.89 -3.09
CA ILE A 185 12.38 -5.63 -2.15
C ILE A 185 11.89 -5.82 -0.71
N ALA A 186 10.76 -5.19 -0.35
CA ALA A 186 10.21 -5.27 1.00
C ALA A 186 9.84 -6.70 1.40
N ALA A 187 9.35 -7.52 0.46
CA ALA A 187 9.04 -8.92 0.72
C ALA A 187 10.27 -9.79 0.97
N LYS A 188 11.46 -9.39 0.50
CA LYS A 188 12.67 -10.23 0.53
C LYS A 188 13.75 -9.73 1.47
N VAL A 189 13.75 -8.45 1.78
CA VAL A 189 14.83 -7.80 2.54
C VAL A 189 14.33 -7.37 3.91
N HIS A 190 14.99 -7.86 4.95
CA HIS A 190 14.87 -7.28 6.27
C HIS A 190 15.69 -6.01 6.35
N TYR A 191 15.07 -4.87 6.55
CA TYR A 191 15.79 -3.69 7.02
C TYR A 191 15.07 -3.09 8.23
N ILE A 192 15.87 -2.72 9.20
CA ILE A 192 15.45 -1.90 10.31
C ILE A 192 15.69 -0.47 9.87
N VAL A 193 14.66 0.34 9.91
CA VAL A 193 14.70 1.74 9.52
C VAL A 193 14.48 2.59 10.76
N ASP A 194 15.38 3.54 10.99
CA ASP A 194 15.22 4.60 11.97
C ASP A 194 15.08 5.93 11.23
N GLY A 195 13.89 6.51 11.28
CA GLY A 195 13.55 7.63 10.44
C GLY A 195 13.74 7.30 8.95
N ASP A 196 14.51 8.12 8.24
CA ASP A 196 14.87 7.91 6.83
C ASP A 196 16.10 7.02 6.62
N ASN A 197 16.70 6.49 7.69
CA ASN A 197 17.93 5.72 7.60
C ASN A 197 17.67 4.22 7.68
N ILE A 198 18.32 3.47 6.79
CA ILE A 198 18.41 2.02 6.91
C ILE A 198 19.54 1.70 7.87
N ILE A 199 19.20 1.20 9.08
CA ILE A 199 20.20 0.83 10.11
C ILE A 199 20.73 -0.57 9.87
N GLU A 200 19.86 -1.49 9.49
CA GLU A 200 20.19 -2.88 9.28
C GLU A 200 19.44 -3.43 8.07
N SER A 201 20.17 -4.12 7.19
CA SER A 201 19.58 -4.92 6.12
C SER A 201 20.04 -6.35 6.28
N ARG A 202 19.10 -7.28 6.44
CA ARG A 202 19.40 -8.71 6.43
C ARG A 202 18.77 -9.34 5.21
N TRP A 203 19.60 -9.82 4.30
CA TRP A 203 19.14 -10.71 3.26
C TRP A 203 18.73 -12.03 3.91
N LYS A 204 17.54 -12.52 3.60
CA LYS A 204 17.20 -13.90 3.90
C LYS A 204 18.13 -14.75 3.05
N VAL A 205 19.19 -15.28 3.66
CA VAL A 205 19.97 -16.36 3.04
C VAL A 205 18.98 -17.51 2.93
N LEU A 206 18.60 -17.83 1.71
CA LEU A 206 17.93 -19.11 1.46
C LEU A 206 18.93 -20.16 1.91
N ASP A 207 18.65 -20.81 3.03
CA ASP A 207 19.37 -22.01 3.40
C ASP A 207 19.20 -23.01 2.26
N GLU A 208 20.23 -23.18 1.46
CA GLU A 208 20.31 -24.21 0.41
C GLU A 208 20.42 -25.63 1.01
N THR A 209 20.11 -25.79 2.27
CA THR A 209 20.18 -27.07 2.97
C THR A 209 18.82 -27.56 3.42
N THR A 210 17.99 -27.97 2.49
CA THR A 210 17.03 -29.07 2.70
C THR A 210 16.83 -29.78 1.36
N GLU A 211 17.72 -30.74 1.13
CA GLU A 211 17.37 -31.92 0.31
C GLU A 211 16.23 -32.72 0.96
#